data_867715170c0bf8b0de9a4ccbd5c80704
#
_entry.id   867715170c0bf8b0de9a4ccbd5c80704
#
_cell.length_a   1.000
_cell.length_b   1.000
_cell.length_c   1.000
_cell.angle_alpha   90.00
_cell.angle_beta   90.00
_cell.angle_gamma   90.00
#
_symmetry.space_group_name_H-M   'P 1'
#
loop_
_entity.id
_entity.type
_entity.pdbx_description
1 polymer ?
#
loop_
_entity_poly.entity_id
_entity_poly.type
_entity_poly.pdbx_seq_one_letter_code
_entity_poly.pdbx_strand_id
1 'polypeptide(L)'
;MIKDSIAVLCRGESLKHIDLLPDVEEYLIINGFSDELEMDFIKEKLTDKKITHILSLGSLAHPHPSGARHGCFGAMLQKDHFRKFNIERFVLPYVDECLPGDANNPVIHNIQNSKGDLIPVYNLSDGNKEHMMKDHPRYKFTYPSCGMGAVGFATVDLGKKNVYIIGMDFYEESAYLAGNVEYDVVMKRCSEEGKQLKQFLPEFVSQHNDVNFNIYTYANLSTNLENF
;
A
#
# COMPACT_ATOMS: atom_id res chain seq x y z
N MET A 1 6.95 -10.42 18.80
CA MET A 1 7.14 -10.13 17.35
C MET A 1 7.20 -11.45 16.58
N ILE A 2 6.37 -11.61 15.57
CA ILE A 2 6.34 -12.79 14.70
C ILE A 2 7.45 -12.68 13.67
N LYS A 3 8.26 -13.73 13.55
CA LYS A 3 9.39 -13.77 12.61
C LYS A 3 8.92 -13.92 11.16
N ASP A 4 9.66 -13.37 10.22
CA ASP A 4 9.37 -13.38 8.78
C ASP A 4 7.95 -12.87 8.47
N SER A 5 7.52 -11.81 9.18
CA SER A 5 6.18 -11.27 9.12
C SER A 5 6.14 -9.83 8.62
N ILE A 6 5.05 -9.48 7.96
CA ILE A 6 4.75 -8.12 7.51
C ILE A 6 3.24 -7.87 7.57
N ALA A 7 2.85 -6.65 7.91
CA ALA A 7 1.47 -6.20 7.79
C ALA A 7 1.31 -5.21 6.64
N VAL A 8 0.44 -5.52 5.70
CA VAL A 8 0.06 -4.66 4.59
C VAL A 8 -1.16 -3.84 5.02
N LEU A 9 -0.96 -2.54 5.17
CA LEU A 9 -1.99 -1.59 5.58
C LEU A 9 -2.57 -0.90 4.35
N CYS A 10 -3.77 -1.30 3.97
CA CYS A 10 -4.58 -0.61 2.98
C CYS A 10 -5.44 0.47 3.66
N ARG A 11 -6.23 1.22 2.88
CA ARG A 11 -6.90 2.42 3.36
C ARG A 11 -8.39 2.25 3.64
N GLY A 12 -8.92 1.04 3.51
CA GLY A 12 -10.32 0.73 3.76
C GLY A 12 -10.68 0.80 5.25
N GLU A 13 -11.98 0.75 5.53
CA GLU A 13 -12.53 1.02 6.85
C GLU A 13 -12.13 -0.02 7.91
N SER A 14 -11.88 -1.29 7.51
CA SER A 14 -11.39 -2.31 8.43
C SER A 14 -10.04 -1.97 9.08
N LEU A 15 -9.28 -1.00 8.52
CA LEU A 15 -8.05 -0.50 9.13
C LEU A 15 -8.27 0.06 10.55
N LYS A 16 -9.47 0.47 10.93
CA LYS A 16 -9.78 0.90 12.31
C LYS A 16 -9.52 -0.18 13.36
N HIS A 17 -9.41 -1.43 12.95
CA HIS A 17 -9.09 -2.58 13.81
C HIS A 17 -7.61 -2.98 13.74
N ILE A 18 -6.72 -2.06 13.45
CA ILE A 18 -5.26 -2.31 13.35
C ILE A 18 -4.67 -2.90 14.65
N ASP A 19 -5.30 -2.68 15.78
CA ASP A 19 -4.94 -3.24 17.07
C ASP A 19 -5.04 -4.77 17.12
N LEU A 20 -5.90 -5.37 16.28
CA LEU A 20 -6.01 -6.83 16.15
C LEU A 20 -4.80 -7.45 15.44
N LEU A 21 -4.01 -6.67 14.71
CA LEU A 21 -2.79 -7.18 14.10
C LEU A 21 -1.78 -7.59 15.16
N PRO A 22 -1.17 -8.76 15.01
CA PRO A 22 -0.08 -9.17 15.88
C PRO A 22 1.13 -8.23 15.75
N ASP A 23 2.08 -8.35 16.65
CA ASP A 23 3.34 -7.61 16.55
C ASP A 23 4.22 -8.24 15.47
N VAL A 24 4.30 -7.57 14.32
CA VAL A 24 5.03 -8.00 13.12
C VAL A 24 6.39 -7.27 13.01
N GLU A 25 7.27 -7.79 12.16
CA GLU A 25 8.60 -7.19 11.95
C GLU A 25 8.54 -5.89 11.16
N GLU A 26 7.63 -5.79 10.20
CA GLU A 26 7.58 -4.69 9.26
C GLU A 26 6.13 -4.35 8.90
N TYR A 27 5.87 -3.08 8.67
CA TYR A 27 4.59 -2.57 8.17
C TYR A 27 4.78 -2.00 6.77
N LEU A 28 3.82 -2.25 5.90
CA LEU A 28 3.81 -1.76 4.54
C LEU A 28 2.58 -0.89 4.34
N ILE A 29 2.78 0.39 4.08
CA ILE A 29 1.72 1.36 3.81
C ILE A 29 1.66 1.68 2.32
N ILE A 30 0.49 2.09 1.83
CA ILE A 30 0.26 2.31 0.41
C ILE A 30 -0.23 3.73 0.10
N ASN A 31 0.16 4.24 -1.05
CA ASN A 31 -0.37 5.48 -1.64
C ASN A 31 -0.43 6.66 -0.63
N GLY A 32 -1.60 7.28 -0.56
CA GLY A 32 -1.88 8.45 0.24
C GLY A 32 -2.17 8.21 1.71
N PHE A 33 -1.42 7.37 2.35
CA PHE A 33 -1.57 7.03 3.77
C PHE A 33 -1.33 8.21 4.73
N SER A 34 -1.10 9.42 4.20
CA SER A 34 -0.78 10.63 4.97
C SER A 34 -1.86 11.04 5.96
N ASP A 35 -3.12 10.78 5.64
CA ASP A 35 -4.24 11.17 6.51
C ASP A 35 -4.49 10.11 7.58
N GLU A 36 -4.33 8.84 7.23
CA GLU A 36 -4.38 7.73 8.19
C GLU A 36 -3.25 7.84 9.22
N LEU A 37 -2.04 8.30 8.83
CA LEU A 37 -0.94 8.54 9.77
C LEU A 37 -1.22 9.66 10.80
N GLU A 38 -2.26 10.48 10.61
CA GLU A 38 -2.68 11.46 11.60
C GLU A 38 -3.65 10.90 12.66
N MET A 39 -4.18 9.70 12.45
CA MET A 39 -5.07 9.03 13.40
C MET A 39 -4.26 8.47 14.58
N ASP A 40 -4.69 8.76 15.81
CA ASP A 40 -3.91 8.42 17.01
C ASP A 40 -3.65 6.92 17.16
N PHE A 41 -4.63 6.06 16.89
CA PHE A 41 -4.47 4.61 16.95
C PHE A 41 -3.49 4.06 15.88
N ILE A 42 -3.40 4.71 14.70
CA ILE A 42 -2.40 4.37 13.68
C ILE A 42 -1.01 4.83 14.11
N LYS A 43 -0.90 6.06 14.64
CA LYS A 43 0.37 6.59 15.18
C LYS A 43 0.92 5.68 16.26
N GLU A 44 0.08 5.32 17.23
CA GLU A 44 0.48 4.44 18.33
C GLU A 44 0.99 3.09 17.81
N LYS A 45 0.28 2.47 16.87
CA LYS A 45 0.66 1.17 16.29
C LYS A 45 1.97 1.24 15.52
N LEU A 46 2.23 2.35 14.79
CA LEU A 46 3.36 2.48 13.87
C LEU A 46 4.58 3.21 14.47
N THR A 47 4.46 3.77 15.66
CA THR A 47 5.60 4.40 16.35
C THR A 47 6.73 3.38 16.51
N ASP A 48 7.95 3.79 16.15
CA ASP A 48 9.18 2.99 16.18
C ASP A 48 9.16 1.70 15.33
N LYS A 49 8.11 1.48 14.55
CA LYS A 49 8.02 0.33 13.65
C LYS A 49 8.75 0.60 12.34
N LYS A 50 9.30 -0.47 11.78
CA LYS A 50 9.88 -0.45 10.44
C LYS A 50 8.77 -0.36 9.39
N ILE A 51 8.85 0.65 8.52
CA ILE A 51 7.82 0.92 7.51
C ILE A 51 8.42 0.91 6.11
N THR A 52 7.77 0.20 5.21
CA THR A 52 7.94 0.33 3.76
C THR A 52 6.74 1.08 3.20
N HIS A 53 6.97 2.07 2.33
CA HIS A 53 5.90 2.81 1.68
C HIS A 53 5.88 2.55 0.17
N ILE A 54 4.78 1.99 -0.32
CA ILE A 54 4.53 1.82 -1.76
C ILE A 54 3.70 2.99 -2.27
N LEU A 55 4.21 3.68 -3.27
CA LEU A 55 3.60 4.84 -3.89
C LEU A 55 3.19 4.52 -5.33
N SER A 56 1.91 4.64 -5.64
CA SER A 56 1.50 4.66 -7.05
C SER A 56 1.92 5.98 -7.71
N LEU A 57 2.05 5.95 -9.03
CA LEU A 57 2.33 7.18 -9.80
C LEU A 57 1.23 8.23 -9.65
N GLY A 58 -0.02 7.81 -9.53
CA GLY A 58 -1.13 8.71 -9.23
C GLY A 58 -0.93 9.45 -7.91
N SER A 59 -0.34 8.79 -6.92
CA SER A 59 -0.01 9.40 -5.62
C SER A 59 1.11 10.44 -5.69
N LEU A 60 1.91 10.42 -6.75
CA LEU A 60 2.99 11.38 -7.00
C LEU A 60 2.57 12.51 -7.95
N ALA A 61 1.76 12.19 -8.97
CA ALA A 61 1.44 13.12 -10.06
C ALA A 61 0.25 14.03 -9.76
N HIS A 62 -0.74 13.55 -9.00
CA HIS A 62 -1.96 14.31 -8.75
C HIS A 62 -1.85 15.19 -7.50
N PRO A 63 -2.35 16.44 -7.54
CA PRO A 63 -2.41 17.29 -6.36
C PRO A 63 -3.23 16.62 -5.24
N HIS A 64 -2.73 16.70 -4.02
CA HIS A 64 -3.49 16.24 -2.86
C HIS A 64 -4.63 17.25 -2.54
N PRO A 65 -5.78 16.81 -1.99
CA PRO A 65 -6.87 17.71 -1.59
C PRO A 65 -6.44 18.84 -0.65
N SER A 66 -5.37 18.64 0.13
CA SER A 66 -4.75 19.69 0.96
C SER A 66 -4.00 20.78 0.18
N GLY A 67 -3.95 20.69 -1.16
CA GLY A 67 -3.16 21.58 -2.02
C GLY A 67 -1.66 21.26 -2.06
N ALA A 68 -1.23 20.16 -1.44
CA ALA A 68 0.17 19.73 -1.52
C ALA A 68 0.55 19.38 -2.94
N ARG A 69 1.65 19.95 -3.43
CA ARG A 69 2.28 19.52 -4.68
C ARG A 69 2.86 18.11 -4.50
N HIS A 70 2.91 17.32 -5.58
CA HIS A 70 3.38 15.92 -5.54
C HIS A 70 2.47 14.98 -4.74
N GLY A 71 1.17 15.24 -4.75
CA GLY A 71 0.14 14.34 -4.25
C GLY A 71 0.29 13.97 -2.79
N CYS A 72 0.01 12.72 -2.51
CA CYS A 72 0.07 12.17 -1.15
C CYS A 72 1.48 12.21 -0.54
N PHE A 73 2.50 12.08 -1.37
CA PHE A 73 3.89 12.21 -0.95
C PHE A 73 4.19 13.63 -0.46
N GLY A 74 3.74 14.65 -1.19
CA GLY A 74 3.86 16.04 -0.75
C GLY A 74 3.11 16.34 0.54
N ALA A 75 1.96 15.70 0.76
CA ALA A 75 1.24 15.80 2.02
C ALA A 75 2.04 15.20 3.18
N MET A 76 2.70 14.08 2.98
CA MET A 76 3.58 13.47 3.99
C MET A 76 4.79 14.35 4.33
N LEU A 77 5.36 15.04 3.31
CA LEU A 77 6.42 16.03 3.53
C LEU A 77 5.94 17.21 4.37
N GLN A 78 4.80 17.79 4.01
CA GLN A 78 4.22 18.92 4.74
C GLN A 78 3.93 18.61 6.22
N LYS A 79 3.51 17.38 6.49
CA LYS A 79 3.19 16.88 7.85
C LYS A 79 4.40 16.33 8.60
N ASP A 80 5.57 16.35 7.96
CA ASP A 80 6.84 15.85 8.52
C ASP A 80 6.79 14.35 8.93
N HIS A 81 6.01 13.54 8.23
CA HIS A 81 5.83 12.13 8.55
C HIS A 81 7.13 11.33 8.45
N PHE A 82 8.02 11.70 7.53
CA PHE A 82 9.30 11.02 7.35
C PHE A 82 10.21 11.12 8.57
N ARG A 83 10.09 12.19 9.34
CA ARG A 83 10.83 12.36 10.61
C ARG A 83 10.10 11.76 11.81
N LYS A 84 8.76 11.64 11.72
CA LYS A 84 7.94 11.07 12.81
C LYS A 84 7.94 9.54 12.78
N PHE A 85 7.99 8.95 11.59
CA PHE A 85 7.91 7.51 11.38
C PHE A 85 9.19 6.94 10.79
N ASN A 86 9.53 5.70 11.18
CA ASN A 86 10.71 5.02 10.66
C ASN A 86 10.43 4.41 9.27
N ILE A 87 10.27 5.27 8.26
CA ILE A 87 10.13 4.82 6.87
C ILE A 87 11.51 4.46 6.35
N GLU A 88 11.74 3.18 6.09
CA GLU A 88 13.06 2.66 5.69
C GLU A 88 13.23 2.55 4.18
N ARG A 89 12.12 2.50 3.41
CA ARG A 89 12.18 2.44 1.95
C ARG A 89 10.92 2.95 1.29
N PHE A 90 11.09 3.47 0.07
CA PHE A 90 10.01 3.70 -0.89
C PHE A 90 10.05 2.64 -1.97
N VAL A 91 8.88 2.18 -2.39
CA VAL A 91 8.72 1.31 -3.54
C VAL A 91 7.84 2.02 -4.56
N LEU A 92 8.38 2.23 -5.73
CA LEU A 92 7.67 2.81 -6.86
C LEU A 92 7.31 1.68 -7.82
N PRO A 93 6.04 1.34 -7.95
CA PRO A 93 5.61 0.47 -9.02
C PRO A 93 5.80 1.20 -10.34
N TYR A 94 6.70 0.73 -11.16
CA TYR A 94 7.03 1.33 -12.45
C TYR A 94 5.95 1.06 -13.48
N VAL A 95 5.68 2.08 -14.29
CA VAL A 95 4.85 1.99 -15.47
C VAL A 95 5.68 2.51 -16.64
N ASP A 96 5.94 1.68 -17.64
CA ASP A 96 6.82 1.99 -18.79
C ASP A 96 6.46 3.29 -19.52
N GLU A 97 5.25 3.80 -19.37
CA GLU A 97 4.75 4.99 -20.06
C GLU A 97 4.57 6.20 -19.14
N CYS A 98 4.90 6.07 -17.86
CA CYS A 98 4.74 7.15 -16.91
C CYS A 98 5.97 8.03 -16.85
N LEU A 99 5.72 9.21 -17.28
CA LEU A 99 6.38 10.47 -17.05
C LEU A 99 7.83 10.34 -16.53
N PRO A 100 8.80 10.38 -17.43
CA PRO A 100 10.24 10.31 -17.07
C PRO A 100 10.65 11.34 -16.01
N GLY A 101 9.81 12.36 -15.75
CA GLY A 101 10.07 13.38 -14.76
C GLY A 101 9.78 13.00 -13.32
N ASP A 102 8.82 12.08 -13.06
CA ASP A 102 8.33 11.85 -11.70
C ASP A 102 9.10 10.74 -10.98
N ALA A 103 9.53 9.69 -11.67
CA ALA A 103 10.39 8.66 -11.11
C ALA A 103 11.80 9.18 -10.78
N ASN A 104 12.25 10.22 -11.48
CA ASN A 104 13.51 10.92 -11.25
C ASN A 104 13.36 12.21 -10.45
N ASN A 105 12.23 12.40 -9.74
CA ASN A 105 12.03 13.58 -8.93
C ASN A 105 13.10 13.64 -7.83
N PRO A 106 14.02 14.64 -7.85
CA PRO A 106 15.11 14.71 -6.88
C PRO A 106 14.63 14.86 -5.44
N VAL A 107 13.38 15.25 -5.23
CA VAL A 107 12.77 15.33 -3.90
C VAL A 107 12.65 13.95 -3.26
N ILE A 108 12.29 12.91 -4.05
CA ILE A 108 12.13 11.55 -3.52
C ILE A 108 13.47 10.96 -3.09
N HIS A 109 14.53 11.25 -3.84
CA HIS A 109 15.86 10.67 -3.60
C HIS A 109 16.65 11.33 -2.46
N ASN A 110 16.17 12.42 -1.89
CA ASN A 110 16.89 13.20 -0.86
C ASN A 110 16.17 13.25 0.49
N ILE A 111 15.20 12.34 0.72
CA ILE A 111 14.45 12.33 1.98
C ILE A 111 15.17 11.48 3.00
N GLN A 112 15.22 11.98 4.22
CA GLN A 112 15.74 11.27 5.37
C GLN A 112 14.59 10.76 6.25
N ASN A 113 14.78 9.56 6.80
CA ASN A 113 13.86 8.97 7.78
C ASN A 113 14.05 9.59 9.18
N SER A 114 13.30 9.08 10.16
CA SER A 114 13.38 9.52 11.57
C SER A 114 14.77 9.34 12.20
N LYS A 115 15.63 8.51 11.62
CA LYS A 115 17.00 8.27 12.08
C LYS A 115 18.04 9.14 11.37
N GLY A 116 17.60 9.93 10.36
CA GLY A 116 18.48 10.75 9.55
C GLY A 116 19.11 10.03 8.35
N ASP A 117 18.74 8.76 8.10
CA ASP A 117 19.22 7.99 6.97
C ASP A 117 18.45 8.35 5.70
N LEU A 118 19.14 8.41 4.56
CA LEU A 118 18.48 8.55 3.26
C LEU A 118 17.58 7.33 3.01
N ILE A 119 16.33 7.60 2.58
CA ILE A 119 15.37 6.56 2.29
C ILE A 119 15.65 6.01 0.88
N PRO A 120 16.02 4.74 0.73
CA PRO A 120 16.24 4.15 -0.59
C PRO A 120 14.92 4.03 -1.35
N VAL A 121 15.00 4.26 -2.67
CA VAL A 121 13.89 4.13 -3.60
C VAL A 121 14.11 2.88 -4.44
N TYR A 122 13.15 1.97 -4.41
CA TYR A 122 13.12 0.75 -5.21
C TYR A 122 12.11 0.89 -6.33
N ASN A 123 12.52 0.50 -7.53
CA ASN A 123 11.63 0.42 -8.67
C ASN A 123 11.28 -1.05 -8.93
N LEU A 124 10.00 -1.41 -8.82
CA LEU A 124 9.53 -2.78 -9.05
C LEU A 124 9.74 -3.28 -10.48
N SER A 125 9.98 -2.36 -11.45
CA SER A 125 10.25 -2.75 -12.84
C SER A 125 11.61 -3.40 -13.04
N ASP A 126 12.58 -3.07 -12.19
CA ASP A 126 13.97 -3.48 -12.41
C ASP A 126 14.24 -4.94 -12.02
N GLY A 127 13.36 -5.56 -11.24
CA GLY A 127 13.58 -6.88 -10.65
C GLY A 127 12.72 -8.02 -11.19
N ASN A 128 11.48 -7.80 -11.60
CA ASN A 128 10.55 -8.91 -11.83
C ASN A 128 9.53 -8.65 -12.94
N LYS A 129 9.98 -8.69 -14.18
CA LYS A 129 9.09 -8.62 -15.36
C LYS A 129 8.08 -9.77 -15.45
N GLU A 130 8.29 -10.85 -14.71
CA GLU A 130 7.42 -12.03 -14.70
C GLU A 130 6.09 -11.79 -13.95
N HIS A 131 6.03 -10.79 -13.09
CA HIS A 131 4.84 -10.43 -12.29
C HIS A 131 3.97 -9.33 -12.93
N MET A 132 4.24 -8.96 -14.17
CA MET A 132 3.45 -7.92 -14.85
C MET A 132 2.18 -8.50 -15.48
N MET A 133 1.03 -7.90 -15.22
CA MET A 133 -0.20 -8.18 -15.97
C MET A 133 0.01 -7.88 -17.44
N LYS A 134 0.05 -8.93 -18.25
CA LYS A 134 0.31 -8.83 -19.70
C LYS A 134 -0.73 -8.01 -20.46
N ASP A 135 -1.91 -7.80 -19.90
CA ASP A 135 -3.08 -7.33 -20.63
C ASP A 135 -3.78 -6.08 -20.04
N HIS A 136 -3.17 -5.33 -19.11
CA HIS A 136 -3.82 -4.12 -18.62
C HIS A 136 -3.54 -2.93 -19.56
N PRO A 137 -4.55 -2.27 -20.16
CA PRO A 137 -4.37 -1.25 -21.21
C PRO A 137 -3.71 0.05 -20.74
N ARG A 138 -3.64 0.30 -19.44
CA ARG A 138 -3.03 1.51 -18.86
C ARG A 138 -1.80 1.27 -18.00
N TYR A 139 -1.70 0.08 -17.42
CA TYR A 139 -0.63 -0.25 -16.49
C TYR A 139 -0.15 -1.65 -16.81
N LYS A 140 1.09 -1.80 -17.16
CA LYS A 140 1.75 -3.11 -17.20
C LYS A 140 1.99 -3.64 -15.78
N PHE A 141 1.07 -3.31 -14.88
CA PHE A 141 1.07 -3.78 -13.51
C PHE A 141 0.54 -5.20 -13.45
N THR A 142 1.25 -6.00 -12.76
CA THR A 142 0.86 -7.37 -12.44
C THR A 142 -0.36 -7.43 -11.54
N TYR A 143 -0.61 -6.38 -10.78
CA TYR A 143 -1.60 -6.39 -9.72
C TYR A 143 -2.72 -5.38 -9.96
N PRO A 144 -3.98 -5.76 -9.73
CA PRO A 144 -5.14 -4.91 -10.03
C PRO A 144 -5.26 -3.66 -9.16
N SER A 145 -4.45 -3.55 -8.11
CA SER A 145 -4.39 -2.35 -7.26
C SER A 145 -3.05 -2.20 -6.58
N CYS A 146 -2.79 -1.01 -6.04
CA CYS A 146 -1.60 -0.76 -5.23
C CYS A 146 -1.56 -1.61 -3.95
N GLY A 147 -2.72 -1.88 -3.34
CA GLY A 147 -2.81 -2.79 -2.19
C GLY A 147 -2.38 -4.21 -2.55
N MET A 148 -2.85 -4.72 -3.68
CA MET A 148 -2.43 -6.03 -4.16
C MET A 148 -0.95 -6.06 -4.58
N GLY A 149 -0.46 -4.97 -5.17
CA GLY A 149 0.97 -4.78 -5.45
C GLY A 149 1.82 -4.82 -4.18
N ALA A 150 1.30 -4.29 -3.08
CA ALA A 150 1.95 -4.36 -1.78
C ALA A 150 2.00 -5.80 -1.22
N VAL A 151 0.92 -6.56 -1.39
CA VAL A 151 0.89 -7.98 -1.02
C VAL A 151 1.89 -8.77 -1.85
N GLY A 152 1.93 -8.54 -3.17
CA GLY A 152 2.92 -9.17 -4.06
C GLY A 152 4.36 -8.84 -3.66
N PHE A 153 4.66 -7.57 -3.38
CA PHE A 153 5.97 -7.15 -2.91
C PHE A 153 6.37 -7.82 -1.60
N ALA A 154 5.45 -7.87 -0.65
CA ALA A 154 5.69 -8.55 0.63
C ALA A 154 6.00 -10.04 0.45
N THR A 155 5.25 -10.72 -0.42
CA THR A 155 5.32 -12.17 -0.64
C THR A 155 6.50 -12.56 -1.52
N VAL A 156 6.64 -11.90 -2.68
CA VAL A 156 7.58 -12.31 -3.73
C VAL A 156 8.94 -11.63 -3.56
N ASP A 157 8.95 -10.30 -3.43
CA ASP A 157 10.21 -9.54 -3.39
C ASP A 157 10.87 -9.61 -2.01
N LEU A 158 10.10 -9.53 -0.92
CA LEU A 158 10.61 -9.64 0.45
C LEU A 158 10.63 -11.08 0.98
N GLY A 159 9.98 -12.03 0.31
CA GLY A 159 9.92 -13.43 0.69
C GLY A 159 9.29 -13.70 2.05
N LYS A 160 8.39 -12.82 2.52
CA LYS A 160 7.76 -12.96 3.83
C LYS A 160 6.84 -14.17 3.88
N LYS A 161 6.89 -14.89 5.00
CA LYS A 161 6.11 -16.12 5.20
C LYS A 161 4.81 -15.92 5.97
N ASN A 162 4.68 -14.81 6.67
CA ASN A 162 3.47 -14.42 7.39
C ASN A 162 3.04 -13.03 6.93
N VAL A 163 2.00 -12.94 6.12
CA VAL A 163 1.48 -11.70 5.54
C VAL A 163 0.11 -11.40 6.13
N TYR A 164 0.01 -10.28 6.83
CA TYR A 164 -1.21 -9.77 7.43
C TYR A 164 -1.72 -8.62 6.58
N ILE A 165 -2.98 -8.65 6.16
CA ILE A 165 -3.58 -7.65 5.27
C ILE A 165 -4.77 -7.04 5.99
N ILE A 166 -4.80 -5.71 6.11
CA ILE A 166 -5.91 -4.97 6.70
C ILE A 166 -6.24 -3.72 5.90
N GLY A 167 -7.50 -3.30 5.88
CA GLY A 167 -7.97 -2.15 5.10
C GLY A 167 -8.15 -2.46 3.61
N MET A 168 -8.10 -3.72 3.19
CA MET A 168 -8.42 -4.15 1.84
C MET A 168 -9.91 -4.56 1.78
N ASP A 169 -10.80 -3.57 1.80
CA ASP A 169 -12.24 -3.79 1.90
C ASP A 169 -12.96 -3.83 0.54
N PHE A 170 -12.19 -3.95 -0.55
CA PHE A 170 -12.67 -4.14 -1.93
C PHE A 170 -13.66 -3.06 -2.39
N TYR A 171 -13.63 -1.89 -1.75
CA TYR A 171 -14.51 -0.75 -2.01
C TYR A 171 -16.00 -1.06 -1.85
N GLU A 172 -16.37 -1.98 -0.94
CA GLU A 172 -17.78 -2.36 -0.76
C GLU A 172 -18.55 -1.43 0.15
N GLU A 173 -17.92 -0.93 1.23
CA GLU A 173 -18.61 -0.10 2.22
C GLU A 173 -18.19 1.37 2.18
N SER A 174 -16.89 1.61 2.07
CA SER A 174 -16.34 2.96 1.88
C SER A 174 -15.12 2.93 0.96
N ALA A 175 -14.79 4.07 0.35
CA ALA A 175 -13.56 4.14 -0.44
C ALA A 175 -12.32 4.11 0.45
N TYR A 176 -12.29 4.95 1.50
CA TYR A 176 -11.14 5.10 2.40
C TYR A 176 -11.57 5.47 3.82
N LEU A 177 -10.86 4.98 4.82
CA LEU A 177 -11.10 5.29 6.22
C LEU A 177 -11.02 6.79 6.52
N ALA A 178 -10.05 7.49 5.96
CA ALA A 178 -9.85 8.92 6.18
C ALA A 178 -10.86 9.83 5.45
N GLY A 179 -11.75 9.29 4.62
CA GLY A 179 -12.91 10.00 4.05
C GLY A 179 -12.64 11.21 3.13
N ASN A 180 -11.39 11.43 2.71
CA ASN A 180 -10.97 12.65 2.01
C ASN A 180 -11.12 12.62 0.48
N VAL A 181 -11.93 11.74 -0.06
CA VAL A 181 -12.13 11.63 -1.51
C VAL A 181 -13.59 11.85 -1.83
N GLU A 182 -13.89 12.57 -2.91
CA GLU A 182 -15.26 12.68 -3.43
C GLU A 182 -15.80 11.28 -3.70
N TYR A 183 -16.61 10.81 -2.77
CA TYR A 183 -17.07 9.43 -2.63
C TYR A 183 -17.66 8.87 -3.94
N ASP A 184 -18.54 9.62 -4.60
CA ASP A 184 -19.28 9.12 -5.76
C ASP A 184 -18.40 8.87 -6.99
N VAL A 185 -17.39 9.70 -7.22
CA VAL A 185 -16.48 9.56 -8.37
C VAL A 185 -15.54 8.38 -8.17
N VAL A 186 -15.03 8.25 -6.96
CA VAL A 186 -14.11 7.17 -6.61
C VAL A 186 -14.82 5.83 -6.56
N MET A 187 -16.00 5.75 -5.95
CA MET A 187 -16.76 4.50 -5.83
C MET A 187 -17.15 3.91 -7.18
N LYS A 188 -17.57 4.73 -8.13
CA LYS A 188 -17.92 4.23 -9.47
C LYS A 188 -16.72 3.61 -10.19
N ARG A 189 -15.52 4.19 -10.03
CA ARG A 189 -14.28 3.66 -10.59
C ARG A 189 -13.79 2.43 -9.81
N CYS A 190 -13.80 2.51 -8.48
CA CYS A 190 -13.22 1.50 -7.62
C CYS A 190 -14.08 0.25 -7.49
N SER A 191 -15.39 0.30 -7.80
CA SER A 191 -16.23 -0.91 -7.74
C SER A 191 -15.79 -2.00 -8.72
N GLU A 192 -15.34 -1.63 -9.92
CA GLU A 192 -14.80 -2.60 -10.88
C GLU A 192 -13.42 -3.13 -10.44
N GLU A 193 -12.56 -2.26 -9.91
CA GLU A 193 -11.29 -2.68 -9.32
C GLU A 193 -11.52 -3.63 -8.13
N GLY A 194 -12.51 -3.37 -7.29
CA GLY A 194 -12.89 -4.24 -6.17
C GLY A 194 -13.31 -5.63 -6.62
N LYS A 195 -14.11 -5.74 -7.68
CA LYS A 195 -14.50 -7.04 -8.26
C LYS A 195 -13.29 -7.82 -8.78
N GLN A 196 -12.38 -7.14 -9.48
CA GLN A 196 -11.16 -7.75 -9.98
C GLN A 196 -10.26 -8.23 -8.83
N LEU A 197 -10.15 -7.43 -7.76
CA LEU A 197 -9.40 -7.79 -6.57
C LEU A 197 -9.96 -9.04 -5.88
N LYS A 198 -11.28 -9.13 -5.76
CA LYS A 198 -11.96 -10.30 -5.18
C LYS A 198 -11.72 -11.59 -5.94
N GLN A 199 -11.52 -11.50 -7.24
CA GLN A 199 -11.17 -12.65 -8.08
C GLN A 199 -9.68 -12.97 -7.99
N PHE A 200 -8.85 -11.94 -8.03
CA PHE A 200 -7.39 -12.08 -8.09
C PHE A 200 -6.77 -12.55 -6.76
N LEU A 201 -7.21 -12.02 -5.63
CA LEU A 201 -6.59 -12.32 -4.34
C LEU A 201 -6.64 -13.80 -3.96
N PRO A 202 -7.78 -14.52 -4.11
CA PRO A 202 -7.82 -15.96 -3.84
C PRO A 202 -6.91 -16.77 -4.76
N GLU A 203 -6.83 -16.39 -6.03
CA GLU A 203 -5.94 -17.04 -6.99
C GLU A 203 -4.48 -16.82 -6.59
N PHE A 204 -4.10 -15.58 -6.25
CA PHE A 204 -2.75 -15.27 -5.78
C PHE A 204 -2.39 -16.06 -4.51
N VAL A 205 -3.29 -16.14 -3.53
CA VAL A 205 -3.09 -16.91 -2.30
C VAL A 205 -2.89 -18.40 -2.61
N SER A 206 -3.66 -18.96 -3.54
CA SER A 206 -3.55 -20.37 -3.92
C SER A 206 -2.23 -20.71 -4.63
N GLN A 207 -1.61 -19.75 -5.29
CA GLN A 207 -0.31 -19.89 -5.95
C GLN A 207 0.88 -19.80 -4.96
N HIS A 208 0.64 -19.29 -3.74
CA HIS A 208 1.67 -19.07 -2.73
C HIS A 208 1.35 -19.84 -1.44
N ASN A 209 1.14 -21.15 -1.54
CA ASN A 209 0.73 -22.04 -0.43
C ASN A 209 1.78 -22.21 0.67
N ASP A 210 3.00 -21.75 0.43
CA ASP A 210 4.08 -21.69 1.42
C ASP A 210 4.07 -20.40 2.27
N VAL A 211 3.10 -19.51 2.02
CA VAL A 211 2.89 -18.25 2.73
C VAL A 211 1.58 -18.29 3.51
N ASN A 212 1.63 -17.88 4.76
CA ASN A 212 0.46 -17.76 5.62
C ASN A 212 -0.15 -16.36 5.46
N PHE A 213 -1.32 -16.26 4.82
CA PHE A 213 -2.06 -15.02 4.64
C PHE A 213 -3.17 -14.91 5.69
N ASN A 214 -3.22 -13.78 6.38
CA ASN A 214 -4.25 -13.41 7.32
C ASN A 214 -4.91 -12.11 6.85
N ILE A 215 -6.18 -12.15 6.48
CA ILE A 215 -6.88 -11.02 5.86
C ILE A 215 -7.98 -10.53 6.80
N TYR A 216 -7.86 -9.28 7.21
CA TYR A 216 -8.79 -8.56 8.06
C TYR A 216 -9.59 -7.60 7.18
N THR A 217 -10.82 -7.95 6.85
CA THR A 217 -11.68 -7.18 5.95
C THR A 217 -13.16 -7.36 6.28
N TYR A 218 -13.97 -6.34 6.01
CA TYR A 218 -15.43 -6.46 6.07
C TYR A 218 -16.04 -7.12 4.85
N ALA A 219 -15.28 -7.23 3.76
CA ALA A 219 -15.76 -7.82 2.53
C ALA A 219 -16.03 -9.32 2.69
N ASN A 220 -17.14 -9.78 2.12
CA ASN A 220 -17.45 -11.19 2.05
C ASN A 220 -16.61 -11.86 0.95
N LEU A 221 -15.59 -12.60 1.33
CA LEU A 221 -14.74 -13.37 0.42
C LEU A 221 -15.26 -14.80 0.33
N SER A 222 -15.50 -15.30 -0.89
CA SER A 222 -15.98 -16.66 -1.16
C SER A 222 -14.88 -17.72 -0.99
N THR A 223 -13.97 -17.53 -0.06
CA THR A 223 -12.80 -18.39 0.16
C THR A 223 -12.64 -18.71 1.64
N ASN A 224 -11.82 -19.72 1.97
CA ASN A 224 -11.47 -20.10 3.34
C ASN A 224 -10.56 -19.07 4.04
N LEU A 225 -10.49 -17.84 3.53
CA LEU A 225 -9.79 -16.76 4.19
C LEU A 225 -10.64 -16.31 5.39
N GLU A 226 -10.03 -16.23 6.55
CA GLU A 226 -10.72 -15.78 7.75
C GLU A 226 -11.17 -14.33 7.57
N ASN A 227 -12.47 -14.11 7.66
CA ASN A 227 -13.10 -12.79 7.68
C ASN A 227 -13.47 -12.42 9.13
N PHE A 228 -13.58 -11.14 9.41
CA PHE A 228 -14.21 -10.66 10.63
C PHE A 228 -15.68 -11.00 10.68
#